data_044207c3a4df39dca96d7d17c2e2240a
#
_entry.id   044207c3a4df39dca96d7d17c2e2240a
#
_cell.length_a   1.000
_cell.length_b   1.000
_cell.length_c   1.000
_cell.angle_alpha   90.00
_cell.angle_beta   90.00
_cell.angle_gamma   90.00
#
_symmetry.space_group_name_H-M   'P 1'
#
loop_
_entity.id
_entity.type
_entity.pdbx_description
1 polymer ?
#
loop_
_entity_poly.entity_id
_entity_poly.type
_entity_poly.pdbx_seq_one_letter_code
_entity_poly.pdbx_strand_id
1 'polypeptide(L)'
;MEFSIKSGNPEKQRGACVVVGVFESRKLTPPAASIDKASNGHLSDLLRRGDMDGKAGSTLLLHNVPGTLCDRVLLVGLGKEKEYRDKQYCASVRNALKALNDTGAQNAIVFLTETPVAKRSVAWRIRQAAMLGRESAYRFEQFKSKKNETHPRLRKLAFTVEQKNELALAEDALRQGQAIGEGVALARTLGNLPGNVCTPTYLAETALQIAKEHAIACEVLERADMEKLGMHSLLSVAKGDRKSVV
;
A
#
# COMPACT_ATOMS: atom_id res chain seq x y z
N MET A 1 9.39 -1.40 5.45
CA MET A 1 8.40 -2.51 5.25
C MET A 1 8.89 -3.36 4.10
N GLU A 2 9.01 -4.67 4.32
CA GLU A 2 9.40 -5.66 3.31
C GLU A 2 8.16 -6.19 2.59
N PHE A 3 8.27 -6.44 1.29
CA PHE A 3 7.20 -7.01 0.47
C PHE A 3 7.66 -8.28 -0.21
N SER A 4 6.75 -9.23 -0.41
CA SER A 4 7.00 -10.48 -1.13
C SER A 4 5.74 -10.96 -1.84
N ILE A 5 5.92 -11.88 -2.80
CA ILE A 5 4.81 -12.60 -3.43
C ILE A 5 4.82 -14.04 -2.92
N LYS A 6 3.64 -14.59 -2.72
CA LYS A 6 3.42 -15.97 -2.33
C LYS A 6 2.31 -16.60 -3.16
N SER A 7 2.27 -17.92 -3.16
CA SER A 7 1.13 -18.71 -3.67
C SER A 7 0.79 -19.80 -2.67
N GLY A 8 -0.40 -20.36 -2.79
CA GLY A 8 -0.85 -21.47 -1.96
C GLY A 8 -2.01 -21.13 -1.06
N ASN A 9 -2.57 -22.13 -0.42
CA ASN A 9 -3.83 -22.05 0.31
C ASN A 9 -3.72 -21.18 1.56
N PRO A 10 -4.72 -20.34 1.85
CA PRO A 10 -4.71 -19.41 2.97
C PRO A 10 -4.65 -20.12 4.33
N GLU A 11 -5.34 -21.25 4.52
CA GLU A 11 -5.32 -22.02 5.78
C GLU A 11 -3.97 -22.65 6.11
N LYS A 12 -3.10 -22.84 5.09
CA LYS A 12 -1.76 -23.40 5.24
C LYS A 12 -0.66 -22.35 5.39
N GLN A 13 -1.01 -21.07 5.33
CA GLN A 13 -0.04 -19.99 5.47
C GLN A 13 0.34 -19.82 6.95
N ARG A 14 1.63 -19.85 7.23
CA ARG A 14 2.18 -19.53 8.56
C ARG A 14 2.51 -18.04 8.62
N GLY A 15 2.00 -17.35 9.64
CA GLY A 15 2.23 -15.92 9.83
C GLY A 15 1.34 -15.32 10.90
N ALA A 16 1.60 -14.09 11.25
CA ALA A 16 0.88 -13.42 12.31
C ALA A 16 -0.57 -13.05 11.92
N CYS A 17 -0.83 -12.87 10.62
CA CYS A 17 -2.18 -12.60 10.14
C CYS A 17 -2.36 -13.00 8.67
N VAL A 18 -3.49 -13.62 8.35
CA VAL A 18 -3.97 -13.84 6.97
C VAL A 18 -5.18 -12.93 6.73
N VAL A 19 -5.20 -12.24 5.59
CA VAL A 19 -6.24 -11.27 5.23
C VAL A 19 -7.06 -11.84 4.07
N VAL A 20 -8.38 -11.95 4.24
CA VAL A 20 -9.32 -12.44 3.22
C VAL A 20 -10.54 -11.53 3.12
N GLY A 21 -11.24 -11.59 1.99
CA GLY A 21 -12.38 -10.73 1.70
C GLY A 21 -13.74 -11.40 1.89
N VAL A 22 -14.72 -10.58 2.26
CA VAL A 22 -16.14 -10.98 2.34
C VAL A 22 -16.96 -9.92 1.60
N PHE A 23 -17.76 -10.33 0.61
CA PHE A 23 -18.71 -9.44 -0.05
C PHE A 23 -20.00 -9.25 0.77
N GLU A 24 -20.76 -8.21 0.46
CA GLU A 24 -22.11 -8.04 1.00
C GLU A 24 -22.95 -9.31 0.78
N SER A 25 -23.99 -9.45 1.59
CA SER A 25 -24.79 -10.69 1.70
C SER A 25 -23.99 -11.88 2.24
N ARG A 26 -22.87 -11.60 2.95
CA ARG A 26 -22.06 -12.60 3.64
C ARG A 26 -21.41 -13.62 2.68
N LYS A 27 -21.15 -13.20 1.43
CA LYS A 27 -20.54 -14.05 0.42
C LYS A 27 -19.02 -14.06 0.61
N LEU A 28 -18.48 -15.22 0.93
CA LEU A 28 -17.03 -15.43 1.06
C LEU A 28 -16.33 -15.37 -0.31
N THR A 29 -15.14 -14.75 -0.36
CA THR A 29 -14.23 -14.93 -1.50
C THR A 29 -13.65 -16.35 -1.50
N PRO A 30 -13.10 -16.86 -2.63
CA PRO A 30 -12.52 -18.21 -2.66
C PRO A 30 -11.49 -18.47 -1.56
N PRO A 31 -10.53 -17.55 -1.25
CA PRO A 31 -9.63 -17.73 -0.11
C PRO A 31 -10.35 -17.77 1.25
N ALA A 32 -11.38 -16.94 1.46
CA ALA A 32 -12.16 -16.97 2.69
C ALA A 32 -12.94 -18.29 2.83
N ALA A 33 -13.51 -18.79 1.73
CA ALA A 33 -14.21 -20.08 1.70
C ALA A 33 -13.26 -21.26 1.98
N SER A 34 -11.99 -21.18 1.57
CA SER A 34 -10.99 -22.21 1.90
C SER A 34 -10.72 -22.26 3.41
N ILE A 35 -10.58 -21.10 4.06
CA ILE A 35 -10.46 -21.02 5.52
C ILE A 35 -11.73 -21.52 6.21
N ASP A 36 -12.91 -21.14 5.72
CA ASP A 36 -14.19 -21.58 6.27
C ASP A 36 -14.33 -23.09 6.25
N LYS A 37 -13.99 -23.71 5.12
CA LYS A 37 -13.96 -25.17 4.98
C LYS A 37 -12.97 -25.82 5.96
N ALA A 38 -11.76 -25.29 6.09
CA ALA A 38 -10.73 -25.81 6.98
C ALA A 38 -11.11 -25.69 8.45
N SER A 39 -11.93 -24.68 8.79
CA SER A 39 -12.43 -24.41 10.15
C SER A 39 -13.83 -24.97 10.43
N ASN A 40 -14.32 -25.91 9.61
CA ASN A 40 -15.63 -26.53 9.74
C ASN A 40 -16.81 -25.53 9.77
N GLY A 41 -16.77 -24.49 8.94
CA GLY A 41 -17.83 -23.49 8.81
C GLY A 41 -17.79 -22.36 9.84
N HIS A 42 -16.66 -22.19 10.54
CA HIS A 42 -16.53 -21.18 11.59
C HIS A 42 -16.77 -19.74 11.09
N LEU A 43 -16.26 -19.38 9.92
CA LEU A 43 -16.48 -18.06 9.33
C LEU A 43 -17.93 -17.85 8.95
N SER A 44 -18.54 -18.84 8.31
CA SER A 44 -19.96 -18.82 7.93
C SER A 44 -20.88 -18.68 9.15
N ASP A 45 -20.56 -19.30 10.26
CA ASP A 45 -21.30 -19.19 11.51
C ASP A 45 -21.24 -17.78 12.11
N LEU A 46 -20.07 -17.15 12.13
CA LEU A 46 -19.90 -15.76 12.59
C LEU A 46 -20.71 -14.80 11.70
N LEU A 47 -20.62 -14.96 10.38
CA LEU A 47 -21.37 -14.15 9.44
C LEU A 47 -22.90 -14.32 9.63
N ARG A 48 -23.36 -15.56 9.88
CA ARG A 48 -24.79 -15.84 10.12
C ARG A 48 -25.28 -15.19 11.40
N ARG A 49 -24.47 -15.15 12.46
CA ARG A 49 -24.79 -14.47 13.73
C ARG A 49 -24.84 -12.94 13.59
N GLY A 50 -24.30 -12.38 12.50
CA GLY A 50 -24.33 -10.95 12.22
C GLY A 50 -23.09 -10.17 12.67
N ASP A 51 -22.01 -10.86 13.05
CA ASP A 51 -20.76 -10.21 13.46
C ASP A 51 -20.15 -9.40 12.31
N MET A 52 -20.41 -9.80 11.06
CA MET A 52 -20.04 -9.08 9.85
C MET A 52 -21.01 -9.39 8.71
N ASP A 53 -21.35 -8.39 7.90
CA ASP A 53 -22.23 -8.52 6.72
C ASP A 53 -21.52 -8.29 5.37
N GLY A 54 -20.22 -8.00 5.40
CA GLY A 54 -19.40 -7.77 4.21
C GLY A 54 -19.49 -6.36 3.62
N LYS A 55 -20.15 -5.40 4.29
CA LYS A 55 -20.19 -4.00 3.84
C LYS A 55 -18.81 -3.43 3.65
N ALA A 56 -18.66 -2.59 2.62
CA ALA A 56 -17.40 -1.92 2.33
C ALA A 56 -16.87 -1.17 3.55
N GLY A 57 -15.60 -1.40 3.90
CA GLY A 57 -14.93 -0.77 5.02
C GLY A 57 -15.07 -1.49 6.36
N SER A 58 -15.96 -2.48 6.50
CA SER A 58 -16.02 -3.31 7.70
C SER A 58 -14.79 -4.24 7.78
N THR A 59 -14.34 -4.50 9.00
CA THR A 59 -13.26 -5.45 9.28
C THR A 59 -13.59 -6.26 10.53
N LEU A 60 -13.25 -7.54 10.53
CA LEU A 60 -13.40 -8.42 11.68
C LEU A 60 -12.12 -9.22 11.88
N LEU A 61 -11.46 -9.04 13.02
CA LEU A 61 -10.24 -9.77 13.38
C LEU A 61 -10.61 -10.99 14.22
N LEU A 62 -10.21 -12.16 13.74
CA LEU A 62 -10.41 -13.43 14.41
C LEU A 62 -9.07 -13.96 14.91
N HIS A 63 -9.04 -14.47 16.11
CA HIS A 63 -7.87 -15.11 16.71
C HIS A 63 -8.03 -16.63 16.72
N ASN A 64 -6.94 -17.36 16.46
CA ASN A 64 -6.88 -18.81 16.62
C ASN A 64 -8.01 -19.55 15.87
N VAL A 65 -8.26 -19.19 14.60
CA VAL A 65 -9.27 -19.86 13.78
C VAL A 65 -8.89 -21.33 13.62
N PRO A 66 -9.77 -22.28 13.96
CA PRO A 66 -9.48 -23.71 13.85
C PRO A 66 -9.05 -24.11 12.44
N GLY A 67 -8.13 -25.06 12.31
CA GLY A 67 -7.69 -25.58 11.02
C GLY A 67 -6.78 -24.63 10.21
N THR A 68 -6.39 -23.47 10.77
CA THR A 68 -5.44 -22.53 10.18
C THR A 68 -4.08 -22.57 10.88
N LEU A 69 -3.00 -22.24 10.15
CA LEU A 69 -1.63 -22.18 10.69
C LEU A 69 -1.19 -20.74 11.05
N CYS A 70 -2.05 -19.75 10.87
CA CYS A 70 -1.79 -18.38 11.24
C CYS A 70 -2.41 -18.04 12.61
N ASP A 71 -1.82 -17.05 13.31
CA ASP A 71 -2.34 -16.62 14.62
C ASP A 71 -3.69 -15.91 14.50
N ARG A 72 -3.93 -15.23 13.38
CA ARG A 72 -5.11 -14.38 13.16
C ARG A 72 -5.61 -14.47 11.74
N VAL A 73 -6.90 -14.32 11.56
CA VAL A 73 -7.55 -14.10 10.26
C VAL A 73 -8.27 -12.76 10.31
N LEU A 74 -7.96 -11.86 9.38
CA LEU A 74 -8.64 -10.60 9.21
C LEU A 74 -9.62 -10.70 8.04
N LEU A 75 -10.91 -10.63 8.34
CA LEU A 75 -11.98 -10.50 7.35
C LEU A 75 -12.12 -9.03 6.96
N VAL A 76 -12.21 -8.76 5.65
CA VAL A 76 -12.38 -7.40 5.11
C VAL A 76 -13.63 -7.35 4.26
N GLY A 77 -14.54 -6.43 4.58
CA GLY A 77 -15.75 -6.17 3.81
C GLY A 77 -15.44 -5.48 2.49
N LEU A 78 -15.85 -6.10 1.41
CA LEU A 78 -15.58 -5.66 0.04
C LEU A 78 -16.75 -4.86 -0.56
N GLY A 79 -17.92 -4.86 0.09
CA GLY A 79 -19.14 -4.29 -0.44
C GLY A 79 -19.80 -5.22 -1.47
N LYS A 80 -20.62 -4.64 -2.36
CA LYS A 80 -21.33 -5.41 -3.37
C LYS A 80 -20.40 -5.91 -4.46
N GLU A 81 -20.43 -7.21 -4.74
CA GLU A 81 -19.58 -7.87 -5.73
C GLU A 81 -19.68 -7.23 -7.12
N LYS A 82 -20.90 -6.90 -7.58
CA LYS A 82 -21.14 -6.26 -8.89
C LYS A 82 -20.54 -4.85 -9.01
N GLU A 83 -20.30 -4.18 -7.89
CA GLU A 83 -19.73 -2.83 -7.79
C GLU A 83 -18.24 -2.86 -7.47
N TYR A 84 -17.62 -4.04 -7.32
CA TYR A 84 -16.21 -4.18 -6.94
C TYR A 84 -15.29 -3.84 -8.11
N ARG A 85 -14.79 -2.60 -8.09
CA ARG A 85 -13.93 -1.99 -9.11
C ARG A 85 -12.70 -1.36 -8.44
N ASP A 86 -11.94 -0.58 -9.19
CA ASP A 86 -10.69 0.06 -8.79
C ASP A 86 -10.78 0.75 -7.42
N LYS A 87 -11.80 1.61 -7.26
CA LYS A 87 -12.01 2.38 -6.02
C LYS A 87 -12.27 1.46 -4.81
N GLN A 88 -13.13 0.47 -4.98
CA GLN A 88 -13.49 -0.47 -3.91
C GLN A 88 -12.30 -1.36 -3.55
N TYR A 89 -11.56 -1.84 -4.55
CA TYR A 89 -10.33 -2.61 -4.32
C TYR A 89 -9.31 -1.81 -3.52
N CYS A 90 -8.97 -0.60 -3.96
CA CYS A 90 -8.03 0.24 -3.24
C CYS A 90 -8.50 0.58 -1.82
N ALA A 91 -9.80 0.81 -1.63
CA ALA A 91 -10.38 1.06 -0.31
C ALA A 91 -10.28 -0.19 0.59
N SER A 92 -10.58 -1.39 0.09
CA SER A 92 -10.47 -2.62 0.88
C SER A 92 -9.03 -2.92 1.29
N VAL A 93 -8.05 -2.69 0.41
CA VAL A 93 -6.63 -2.82 0.76
C VAL A 93 -6.23 -1.80 1.83
N ARG A 94 -6.63 -0.51 1.71
CA ARG A 94 -6.36 0.51 2.75
C ARG A 94 -6.98 0.14 4.09
N ASN A 95 -8.22 -0.34 4.10
CA ASN A 95 -8.89 -0.76 5.32
C ASN A 95 -8.20 -1.95 5.97
N ALA A 96 -7.75 -2.94 5.17
CA ALA A 96 -6.95 -4.06 5.66
C ALA A 96 -5.65 -3.58 6.31
N LEU A 97 -4.90 -2.71 5.63
CA LEU A 97 -3.64 -2.18 6.14
C LEU A 97 -3.82 -1.34 7.42
N LYS A 98 -4.90 -0.55 7.48
CA LYS A 98 -5.26 0.20 8.69
C LYS A 98 -5.55 -0.76 9.85
N ALA A 99 -6.43 -1.74 9.65
CA ALA A 99 -6.75 -2.72 10.68
C ALA A 99 -5.53 -3.51 11.15
N LEU A 100 -4.63 -3.92 10.21
CA LEU A 100 -3.38 -4.61 10.55
C LEU A 100 -2.45 -3.75 11.41
N ASN A 101 -2.34 -2.44 11.14
CA ASN A 101 -1.51 -1.53 11.93
C ASN A 101 -2.02 -1.35 13.37
N ASP A 102 -3.33 -1.55 13.60
CA ASP A 102 -3.95 -1.49 14.92
C ASP A 102 -3.78 -2.82 15.70
N THR A 103 -3.19 -3.85 15.04
CA THR A 103 -2.90 -5.15 15.67
C THR A 103 -1.45 -5.27 16.12
N GLY A 104 -1.14 -6.35 16.87
CA GLY A 104 0.24 -6.74 17.17
C GLY A 104 0.94 -7.52 16.05
N ALA A 105 0.35 -7.64 14.86
CA ALA A 105 0.90 -8.45 13.77
C ALA A 105 2.15 -7.81 13.17
N GLN A 106 3.25 -8.54 13.16
CA GLN A 106 4.51 -8.08 12.54
C GLN A 106 4.57 -8.42 11.04
N ASN A 107 3.81 -9.40 10.60
CA ASN A 107 3.69 -9.81 9.21
C ASN A 107 2.25 -10.16 8.87
N ALA A 108 1.87 -9.97 7.60
CA ALA A 108 0.57 -10.36 7.10
C ALA A 108 0.66 -10.91 5.67
N ILE A 109 -0.25 -11.82 5.35
CA ILE A 109 -0.40 -12.41 4.03
C ILE A 109 -1.77 -12.02 3.50
N VAL A 110 -1.79 -11.28 2.39
CA VAL A 110 -2.97 -10.59 1.88
C VAL A 110 -3.51 -11.29 0.64
N PHE A 111 -4.63 -11.96 0.78
CA PHE A 111 -5.33 -12.67 -0.30
C PHE A 111 -6.32 -11.79 -1.08
N LEU A 112 -6.45 -10.51 -0.74
CA LEU A 112 -7.31 -9.59 -1.50
C LEU A 112 -6.84 -9.43 -2.95
N THR A 113 -5.56 -9.67 -3.22
CA THR A 113 -4.97 -9.63 -4.56
C THR A 113 -5.46 -10.74 -5.49
N GLU A 114 -6.02 -11.82 -4.94
CA GLU A 114 -6.65 -12.90 -5.72
C GLU A 114 -8.12 -12.58 -6.08
N THR A 115 -8.74 -11.60 -5.39
CA THR A 115 -10.13 -11.21 -5.68
C THR A 115 -10.20 -10.49 -7.02
N PRO A 116 -10.98 -10.97 -7.99
CA PRO A 116 -11.10 -10.34 -9.31
C PRO A 116 -11.64 -8.92 -9.23
N VAL A 117 -11.03 -8.01 -9.96
CA VAL A 117 -11.49 -6.63 -10.17
C VAL A 117 -11.85 -6.46 -11.64
N ALA A 118 -13.03 -5.92 -11.93
CA ALA A 118 -13.50 -5.80 -13.29
C ALA A 118 -12.50 -5.07 -14.21
N LYS A 119 -12.13 -5.71 -15.33
CA LYS A 119 -11.17 -5.19 -16.34
C LYS A 119 -9.74 -4.96 -15.82
N ARG A 120 -9.34 -5.58 -14.70
CA ARG A 120 -8.00 -5.45 -14.13
C ARG A 120 -7.29 -6.79 -14.00
N SER A 121 -6.02 -6.82 -14.41
CA SER A 121 -5.16 -8.00 -14.29
C SER A 121 -4.66 -8.21 -12.86
N VAL A 122 -4.09 -9.37 -12.57
CA VAL A 122 -3.41 -9.65 -11.31
C VAL A 122 -2.23 -8.69 -11.09
N ALA A 123 -1.47 -8.38 -12.15
CA ALA A 123 -0.37 -7.41 -12.07
C ALA A 123 -0.85 -6.02 -11.61
N TRP A 124 -1.99 -5.55 -12.11
CA TRP A 124 -2.57 -4.29 -11.64
C TRP A 124 -2.92 -4.35 -10.16
N ARG A 125 -3.56 -5.44 -9.71
CA ARG A 125 -3.94 -5.61 -8.29
C ARG A 125 -2.74 -5.62 -7.37
N ILE A 126 -1.70 -6.37 -7.72
CA ILE A 126 -0.43 -6.43 -6.96
C ILE A 126 0.24 -5.06 -6.91
N ARG A 127 0.38 -4.38 -8.06
CA ARG A 127 0.98 -3.05 -8.12
C ARG A 127 0.26 -2.04 -7.23
N GLN A 128 -1.08 -2.01 -7.28
CA GLN A 128 -1.87 -1.13 -6.40
C GLN A 128 -1.69 -1.49 -4.93
N ALA A 129 -1.73 -2.77 -4.57
CA ALA A 129 -1.57 -3.20 -3.19
C ALA A 129 -0.18 -2.85 -2.63
N ALA A 130 0.88 -2.99 -3.44
CA ALA A 130 2.25 -2.64 -3.06
C ALA A 130 2.40 -1.12 -2.84
N MET A 131 1.87 -0.30 -3.77
CA MET A 131 1.86 1.15 -3.64
C MET A 131 1.13 1.59 -2.36
N LEU A 132 -0.06 1.04 -2.09
CA LEU A 132 -0.83 1.34 -0.89
C LEU A 132 -0.13 0.86 0.38
N GLY A 133 0.57 -0.27 0.32
CA GLY A 133 1.42 -0.76 1.41
C GLY A 133 2.52 0.23 1.78
N ARG A 134 3.22 0.79 0.77
CA ARG A 134 4.21 1.84 0.98
C ARG A 134 3.58 3.12 1.53
N GLU A 135 2.45 3.53 0.98
CA GLU A 135 1.69 4.70 1.45
C GLU A 135 1.32 4.58 2.94
N SER A 136 0.86 3.40 3.37
CA SER A 136 0.47 3.14 4.77
C SER A 136 1.64 3.19 5.75
N ALA A 137 2.84 2.88 5.26
CA ALA A 137 4.07 2.89 6.06
C ALA A 137 4.73 4.27 6.15
N TYR A 138 4.32 5.23 5.30
CA TYR A 138 4.91 6.56 5.27
C TYR A 138 4.68 7.32 6.57
N ARG A 139 5.76 7.87 7.13
CA ARG A 139 5.74 8.77 8.30
C ARG A 139 6.70 9.93 8.05
N PHE A 140 6.26 11.14 8.36
CA PHE A 140 7.13 12.31 8.37
C PHE A 140 7.42 12.69 9.81
N GLU A 141 8.64 12.41 10.28
CA GLU A 141 9.04 12.59 11.68
C GLU A 141 10.32 13.45 11.83
N GLN A 142 10.80 14.03 10.72
CA GLN A 142 12.13 14.67 10.66
C GLN A 142 12.27 15.83 11.64
N PHE A 143 11.19 16.60 11.90
CA PHE A 143 11.22 17.77 12.77
C PHE A 143 10.40 17.63 14.05
N LYS A 144 9.98 16.41 14.38
CA LYS A 144 9.26 16.17 15.63
C LYS A 144 10.25 16.07 16.80
N SER A 145 10.09 16.90 17.82
CA SER A 145 10.88 16.84 19.06
C SER A 145 10.64 15.55 19.85
N LYS A 146 9.42 15.00 19.75
CA LYS A 146 9.08 13.67 20.28
C LYS A 146 8.70 12.78 19.11
N LYS A 147 9.54 11.81 18.79
CA LYS A 147 9.18 10.75 17.86
C LYS A 147 8.10 9.89 18.49
N ASN A 148 7.02 9.61 17.77
CA ASN A 148 6.03 8.66 18.24
C ASN A 148 6.72 7.30 18.42
N GLU A 149 6.81 6.81 19.65
CA GLU A 149 7.40 5.50 19.97
C GLU A 149 6.58 4.32 19.38
N THR A 150 5.36 4.59 18.95
CA THR A 150 4.52 3.61 18.25
C THR A 150 4.97 3.47 16.79
N HIS A 151 6.07 2.75 16.59
CA HIS A 151 6.43 2.28 15.25
C HIS A 151 5.34 1.34 14.72
N PRO A 152 4.99 1.40 13.41
CA PRO A 152 4.08 0.42 12.83
C PRO A 152 4.67 -0.98 13.09
N ARG A 153 3.89 -1.82 13.76
CA ARG A 153 4.34 -3.19 14.11
C ARG A 153 4.47 -4.05 12.88
N LEU A 154 3.68 -3.75 11.84
CA LEU A 154 3.70 -4.46 10.57
C LEU A 154 5.00 -4.16 9.80
N ARG A 155 5.85 -5.18 9.65
CA ARG A 155 7.16 -5.09 9.00
C ARG A 155 7.19 -5.79 7.65
N LYS A 156 6.37 -6.84 7.47
CA LYS A 156 6.37 -7.68 6.26
C LYS A 156 4.96 -7.86 5.75
N LEU A 157 4.78 -7.66 4.44
CA LEU A 157 3.55 -7.92 3.71
C LEU A 157 3.84 -8.89 2.57
N ALA A 158 3.10 -10.00 2.53
CA ALA A 158 3.09 -10.89 1.38
C ALA A 158 1.76 -10.72 0.65
N PHE A 159 1.81 -10.46 -0.65
CA PHE A 159 0.65 -10.52 -1.53
C PHE A 159 0.61 -11.88 -2.22
N THR A 160 -0.58 -12.35 -2.55
CA THR A 160 -0.74 -13.69 -3.08
C THR A 160 -1.20 -13.70 -4.53
N VAL A 161 -0.87 -14.77 -5.21
CA VAL A 161 -1.38 -15.13 -6.52
C VAL A 161 -1.95 -16.54 -6.46
N GLU A 162 -3.03 -16.77 -7.20
CA GLU A 162 -3.71 -18.05 -7.24
C GLU A 162 -2.83 -19.12 -7.92
N GLN A 163 -2.19 -18.75 -9.04
CA GLN A 163 -1.43 -19.67 -9.87
C GLN A 163 0.07 -19.39 -9.77
N LYS A 164 0.87 -20.46 -9.66
CA LYS A 164 2.34 -20.35 -9.58
C LYS A 164 2.98 -19.76 -10.83
N ASN A 165 2.37 -19.90 -11.99
CA ASN A 165 2.86 -19.32 -13.23
C ASN A 165 2.72 -17.78 -13.27
N GLU A 166 1.93 -17.18 -12.38
CA GLU A 166 1.79 -15.75 -12.24
C GLU A 166 2.88 -15.10 -11.35
N LEU A 167 3.72 -15.88 -10.67
CA LEU A 167 4.71 -15.38 -9.71
C LEU A 167 5.66 -14.35 -10.33
N ALA A 168 6.26 -14.63 -11.48
CA ALA A 168 7.20 -13.72 -12.13
C ALA A 168 6.53 -12.39 -12.51
N LEU A 169 5.31 -12.44 -13.07
CA LEU A 169 4.52 -11.26 -13.41
C LEU A 169 4.15 -10.45 -12.15
N ALA A 170 3.81 -11.14 -11.07
CA ALA A 170 3.45 -10.53 -9.81
C ALA A 170 4.65 -9.86 -9.11
N GLU A 171 5.84 -10.48 -9.18
CA GLU A 171 7.09 -9.91 -8.66
C GLU A 171 7.48 -8.63 -9.41
N ASP A 172 7.31 -8.62 -10.74
CA ASP A 172 7.54 -7.40 -11.52
C ASP A 172 6.55 -6.30 -11.15
N ALA A 173 5.27 -6.62 -11.07
CA ALA A 173 4.24 -5.70 -10.62
C ALA A 173 4.47 -5.17 -9.20
N LEU A 174 4.99 -6.03 -8.31
CA LEU A 174 5.40 -5.66 -6.95
C LEU A 174 6.51 -4.60 -6.98
N ARG A 175 7.57 -4.83 -7.75
CA ARG A 175 8.67 -3.87 -7.91
C ARG A 175 8.16 -2.52 -8.43
N GLN A 176 7.30 -2.53 -9.46
CA GLN A 176 6.68 -1.31 -9.98
C GLN A 176 5.87 -0.56 -8.91
N GLY A 177 5.04 -1.29 -8.15
CA GLY A 177 4.24 -0.70 -7.07
C GLY A 177 5.08 -0.10 -5.95
N GLN A 178 6.19 -0.75 -5.59
CA GLN A 178 7.15 -0.24 -4.62
C GLN A 178 7.80 1.06 -5.11
N ALA A 179 8.29 1.07 -6.36
CA ALA A 179 8.93 2.25 -6.95
C ALA A 179 7.97 3.46 -7.01
N ILE A 180 6.72 3.25 -7.43
CA ILE A 180 5.69 4.30 -7.43
C ILE A 180 5.45 4.80 -5.99
N GLY A 181 5.30 3.88 -5.03
CA GLY A 181 5.08 4.24 -3.63
C GLY A 181 6.25 5.00 -3.01
N GLU A 182 7.48 4.70 -3.39
CA GLU A 182 8.69 5.42 -2.97
C GLU A 182 8.74 6.83 -3.56
N GLY A 183 8.42 6.98 -4.85
CA GLY A 183 8.31 8.29 -5.48
C GLY A 183 7.23 9.17 -4.84
N VAL A 184 6.06 8.60 -4.52
CA VAL A 184 5.00 9.31 -3.78
C VAL A 184 5.48 9.69 -2.37
N ALA A 185 6.20 8.81 -1.67
CA ALA A 185 6.73 9.10 -0.34
C ALA A 185 7.76 10.25 -0.38
N LEU A 186 8.63 10.27 -1.40
CA LEU A 186 9.58 11.36 -1.62
C LEU A 186 8.86 12.69 -1.88
N ALA A 187 7.90 12.70 -2.81
CA ALA A 187 7.11 13.90 -3.11
C ALA A 187 6.39 14.46 -1.86
N ARG A 188 5.81 13.56 -1.04
CA ARG A 188 5.20 13.93 0.24
C ARG A 188 6.21 14.48 1.24
N THR A 189 7.42 13.93 1.27
CA THR A 189 8.50 14.42 2.13
C THR A 189 8.90 15.82 1.73
N LEU A 190 9.13 16.07 0.45
CA LEU A 190 9.46 17.40 -0.07
C LEU A 190 8.37 18.42 0.25
N GLY A 191 7.08 18.04 0.07
CA GLY A 191 5.94 18.91 0.39
C GLY A 191 5.73 19.15 1.90
N ASN A 192 6.23 18.27 2.77
CA ASN A 192 6.14 18.41 4.23
C ASN A 192 7.33 19.16 4.84
N LEU A 193 8.42 19.28 4.12
CA LEU A 193 9.59 20.05 4.58
C LEU A 193 9.23 21.54 4.69
N PRO A 194 9.72 22.24 5.72
CA PRO A 194 9.54 23.67 5.83
C PRO A 194 10.36 24.41 4.77
N GLY A 195 9.91 25.60 4.33
CA GLY A 195 10.52 26.35 3.24
C GLY A 195 11.97 26.80 3.46
N ASN A 196 12.43 26.87 4.72
CA ASN A 196 13.82 27.12 5.04
C ASN A 196 14.75 25.88 4.85
N VAL A 197 14.16 24.71 4.61
CA VAL A 197 14.90 23.46 4.31
C VAL A 197 14.68 23.06 2.86
N CYS A 198 13.42 22.97 2.41
CA CYS A 198 13.09 22.67 1.00
C CYS A 198 13.21 23.93 0.15
N THR A 199 14.45 24.36 -0.05
CA THR A 199 14.81 25.47 -0.93
C THR A 199 14.92 25.01 -2.38
N PRO A 200 14.99 25.91 -3.38
CA PRO A 200 15.28 25.55 -4.77
C PRO A 200 16.57 24.73 -4.92
N THR A 201 17.62 25.08 -4.20
CA THR A 201 18.89 24.32 -4.16
C THR A 201 18.67 22.91 -3.66
N TYR A 202 17.94 22.73 -2.56
CA TYR A 202 17.61 21.41 -2.03
C TYR A 202 16.83 20.54 -3.03
N LEU A 203 15.90 21.15 -3.78
CA LEU A 203 15.17 20.45 -4.85
C LEU A 203 16.09 20.03 -5.99
N ALA A 204 17.00 20.93 -6.42
CA ALA A 204 17.99 20.63 -7.46
C ALA A 204 18.93 19.49 -7.04
N GLU A 205 19.48 19.54 -5.82
CA GLU A 205 20.32 18.49 -5.26
C GLU A 205 19.58 17.16 -5.17
N THR A 206 18.32 17.18 -4.74
CA THR A 206 17.47 15.97 -4.70
C THR A 206 17.26 15.39 -6.10
N ALA A 207 17.01 16.24 -7.11
CA ALA A 207 16.86 15.80 -8.50
C ALA A 207 18.15 15.17 -9.05
N LEU A 208 19.31 15.78 -8.79
CA LEU A 208 20.61 15.26 -9.18
C LEU A 208 20.92 13.92 -8.49
N GLN A 209 20.53 13.77 -7.21
CA GLN A 209 20.69 12.51 -6.49
C GLN A 209 19.86 11.40 -7.12
N ILE A 210 18.57 11.65 -7.41
CA ILE A 210 17.68 10.69 -8.09
C ILE A 210 18.27 10.31 -9.46
N ALA A 211 18.73 11.31 -10.21
CA ALA A 211 19.31 11.11 -11.53
C ALA A 211 20.52 10.16 -11.46
N LYS A 212 21.39 10.36 -10.48
CA LYS A 212 22.57 9.52 -10.25
C LYS A 212 22.18 8.09 -9.84
N GLU A 213 21.24 7.95 -8.92
CA GLU A 213 20.79 6.64 -8.40
C GLU A 213 20.10 5.79 -9.46
N HIS A 214 19.38 6.42 -10.39
CA HIS A 214 18.56 5.74 -11.38
C HIS A 214 19.07 5.87 -12.81
N ALA A 215 20.28 6.41 -13.01
CA ALA A 215 20.87 6.64 -14.34
C ALA A 215 19.96 7.43 -15.29
N ILE A 216 19.30 8.48 -14.77
CA ILE A 216 18.41 9.38 -15.51
C ILE A 216 19.20 10.66 -15.84
N ALA A 217 19.05 11.21 -17.03
CA ALA A 217 19.60 12.51 -17.38
C ALA A 217 18.88 13.61 -16.55
N CYS A 218 19.67 14.51 -15.97
CA CYS A 218 19.15 15.65 -15.22
C CYS A 218 20.02 16.88 -15.52
N GLU A 219 19.38 17.99 -15.86
CA GLU A 219 20.01 19.28 -16.07
C GLU A 219 19.36 20.29 -15.13
N VAL A 220 20.19 21.05 -14.43
CA VAL A 220 19.75 22.15 -13.54
C VAL A 220 20.00 23.45 -14.29
N LEU A 221 18.93 24.22 -14.52
CA LEU A 221 19.01 25.53 -15.16
C LEU A 221 19.25 26.62 -14.11
N GLU A 222 20.34 27.32 -14.26
CA GLU A 222 20.63 28.51 -13.47
C GLU A 222 19.87 29.74 -14.01
N ARG A 223 19.88 30.83 -13.25
CA ARG A 223 19.15 32.05 -13.62
C ARG A 223 19.51 32.56 -15.02
N ALA A 224 20.81 32.57 -15.37
CA ALA A 224 21.26 33.00 -16.68
C ALA A 224 20.74 32.14 -17.83
N ASP A 225 20.58 30.84 -17.60
CA ASP A 225 20.03 29.91 -18.59
C ASP A 225 18.52 30.13 -18.74
N MET A 226 17.81 30.35 -17.64
CA MET A 226 16.39 30.69 -17.65
C MET A 226 16.11 32.01 -18.36
N GLU A 227 16.97 33.03 -18.21
CA GLU A 227 16.89 34.31 -18.94
C GLU A 227 17.07 34.12 -20.43
N LYS A 228 18.09 33.33 -20.87
CA LYS A 228 18.31 32.97 -22.26
C LYS A 228 17.13 32.22 -22.90
N LEU A 229 16.49 31.35 -22.12
CA LEU A 229 15.32 30.57 -22.55
C LEU A 229 14.00 31.37 -22.50
N GLY A 230 14.04 32.63 -22.06
CA GLY A 230 12.84 33.47 -21.99
C GLY A 230 11.83 33.09 -20.88
N MET A 231 12.27 32.43 -19.83
CA MET A 231 11.42 31.98 -18.71
C MET A 231 11.03 33.15 -17.77
N HIS A 232 10.60 34.28 -18.34
CA HIS A 232 10.36 35.53 -17.61
C HIS A 232 9.27 35.43 -16.55
N SER A 233 8.24 34.62 -16.74
CA SER A 233 7.16 34.41 -15.75
C SER A 233 7.72 33.78 -14.46
N LEU A 234 8.55 32.76 -14.58
CA LEU A 234 9.21 32.12 -13.44
C LEU A 234 10.15 33.10 -12.72
N LEU A 235 10.97 33.80 -13.49
CA LEU A 235 11.91 34.80 -12.98
C LEU A 235 11.23 36.00 -12.32
N SER A 236 10.01 36.37 -12.75
CA SER A 236 9.25 37.47 -12.13
C SER A 236 8.76 37.09 -10.73
N VAL A 237 8.36 35.84 -10.51
CA VAL A 237 7.97 35.32 -9.19
C VAL A 237 9.20 35.29 -8.26
N ALA A 238 10.34 34.85 -8.76
CA ALA A 238 11.61 34.80 -8.01
C ALA A 238 12.14 36.19 -7.59
N LYS A 239 11.76 37.28 -8.26
CA LYS A 239 12.16 38.65 -7.88
C LYS A 239 11.64 39.10 -6.52
N GLY A 240 10.50 38.53 -6.05
CA GLY A 240 9.91 38.89 -4.76
C GLY A 240 10.66 38.33 -3.55
N ASP A 241 11.50 37.32 -3.76
CA ASP A 241 12.29 36.69 -2.72
C ASP A 241 13.79 36.99 -2.91
N ARG A 242 14.27 38.05 -2.25
CA ARG A 242 15.68 38.45 -2.32
C ARG A 242 16.65 37.45 -1.66
N LYS A 243 16.17 36.47 -0.90
CA LYS A 243 16.98 35.49 -0.18
C LYS A 243 17.00 34.10 -0.85
N SER A 244 16.09 33.82 -1.76
CA SER A 244 16.00 32.55 -2.48
C SER A 244 16.46 32.66 -3.93
N VAL A 245 17.26 33.66 -4.26
CA VAL A 245 17.95 33.68 -5.55
C VAL A 245 19.14 32.75 -5.44
N VAL A 246 18.93 31.57 -5.85
CA VAL A 246 19.97 30.64 -6.21
C VAL A 246 19.72 30.23 -7.63
#